data_9dbdafc2b0f63806ba1ce6289fb73868
#
_entry.id   9dbdafc2b0f63806ba1ce6289fb73868
#
_cell.length_a   1.000
_cell.length_b   1.000
_cell.length_c   1.000
_cell.angle_alpha   90.00
_cell.angle_beta   90.00
_cell.angle_gamma   90.00
#
_symmetry.space_group_name_H-M   'P 1'
#
loop_
_entity.id
_entity.type
_entity.pdbx_description
1 polymer ?
#
loop_
_entity_poly.entity_id
_entity_poly.type
_entity_poly.pdbx_seq_one_letter_code
_entity_poly.pdbx_strand_id
1 'polypeptide(L)'
;VGLVATGERGKAFMLELHKCLGMGRLHLDQKSPQDTRPVNRLNFYSQKDVHDLLTKCRPHFRMKGPNADILLELVRIKKGFKKQPWAKGRMGELFKLMKYHNHRDNVNFDFSAFDIDLDSISKLEENSKMSWMDKLERDDALNLIGVNNT
;
A
#
# COMPACT_ATOMS: atom_id res chain seq x y z
N VAL A 1 -5.85 -0.40 4.48
CA VAL A 1 -6.21 -0.43 3.05
C VAL A 1 -7.70 -0.68 2.92
N GLY A 2 -8.35 -0.02 1.97
CA GLY A 2 -9.78 -0.18 1.72
C GLY A 2 -10.09 -0.23 0.23
N LEU A 3 -11.04 -1.06 -0.12
CA LEU A 3 -11.68 -1.11 -1.43
C LEU A 3 -13.04 -0.44 -1.31
N VAL A 4 -13.45 0.31 -2.32
CA VAL A 4 -14.69 1.11 -2.30
C VAL A 4 -15.47 0.86 -3.58
N ALA A 5 -16.78 0.64 -3.44
CA ALA A 5 -17.71 0.61 -4.56
C ALA A 5 -19.05 1.26 -4.16
N THR A 6 -19.75 1.86 -5.11
CA THR A 6 -20.98 2.63 -4.85
C THR A 6 -22.21 1.98 -5.47
N GLY A 7 -23.37 2.20 -4.84
CA GLY A 7 -24.67 1.73 -5.32
C GLY A 7 -24.87 0.22 -5.18
N GLU A 8 -26.03 -0.27 -5.65
CA GLU A 8 -26.44 -1.67 -5.48
C GLU A 8 -25.52 -2.68 -6.18
N ARG A 9 -25.03 -2.37 -7.39
CA ARG A 9 -24.05 -3.22 -8.08
C ARG A 9 -22.73 -3.27 -7.32
N GLY A 10 -22.31 -2.15 -6.74
CA GLY A 10 -21.13 -2.07 -5.90
C GLY A 10 -21.29 -2.89 -4.61
N LYS A 11 -22.49 -2.90 -4.03
CA LYS A 11 -22.81 -3.73 -2.86
C LYS A 11 -22.72 -5.21 -3.18
N ALA A 12 -23.35 -5.67 -4.25
CA ALA A 12 -23.28 -7.06 -4.70
C ALA A 12 -21.83 -7.49 -4.97
N PHE A 13 -21.04 -6.67 -5.66
CA PHE A 13 -19.63 -6.91 -5.92
C PHE A 13 -18.81 -7.03 -4.63
N MET A 14 -19.02 -6.13 -3.66
CA MET A 14 -18.28 -6.16 -2.39
C MET A 14 -18.61 -7.37 -1.53
N LEU A 15 -19.86 -7.84 -1.55
CA LEU A 15 -20.27 -9.08 -0.88
C LEU A 15 -19.58 -10.29 -1.50
N GLU A 16 -19.58 -10.39 -2.82
CA GLU A 16 -18.93 -11.50 -3.53
C GLU A 16 -17.40 -11.47 -3.33
N LEU A 17 -16.78 -10.30 -3.45
CA LEU A 17 -15.36 -10.13 -3.23
C LEU A 17 -14.94 -10.51 -1.81
N HIS A 18 -15.70 -10.08 -0.79
CA HIS A 18 -15.44 -10.46 0.59
C HIS A 18 -15.54 -11.98 0.80
N LYS A 19 -16.53 -12.61 0.19
CA LYS A 19 -16.70 -14.06 0.22
C LYS A 19 -15.51 -14.79 -0.44
N CYS A 20 -15.07 -14.30 -1.60
CA CYS A 20 -13.93 -14.87 -2.32
C CYS A 20 -12.60 -14.70 -1.59
N LEU A 21 -12.37 -13.55 -0.98
CA LEU A 21 -11.11 -13.25 -0.28
C LEU A 21 -11.04 -13.90 1.10
N GLY A 22 -12.18 -14.08 1.78
CA GLY A 22 -12.24 -14.64 3.13
C GLY A 22 -11.55 -13.77 4.18
N MET A 23 -11.31 -12.47 3.88
CA MET A 23 -10.58 -11.54 4.76
C MET A 23 -11.11 -10.12 4.62
N GLY A 24 -10.76 -9.27 5.59
CA GLY A 24 -11.18 -7.87 5.63
C GLY A 24 -12.50 -7.68 6.37
N ARG A 25 -12.88 -6.42 6.59
CA ARG A 25 -14.11 -6.05 7.27
C ARG A 25 -15.02 -5.29 6.30
N LEU A 26 -16.21 -5.86 6.09
CA LEU A 26 -17.20 -5.32 5.16
C LEU A 26 -18.08 -4.28 5.87
N HIS A 27 -18.28 -3.13 5.22
CA HIS A 27 -19.18 -2.07 5.61
C HIS A 27 -20.09 -1.73 4.42
N LEU A 28 -21.37 -1.98 4.58
CA LEU A 28 -22.37 -1.78 3.51
C LEU A 28 -23.23 -0.56 3.77
N ASP A 29 -23.73 0.01 2.68
CA ASP A 29 -24.75 1.09 2.68
C ASP A 29 -24.36 2.31 3.54
N GLN A 30 -23.09 2.62 3.64
CA GLN A 30 -22.63 3.82 4.34
C GLN A 30 -23.01 5.06 3.54
N LYS A 31 -23.72 5.99 4.16
CA LYS A 31 -24.03 7.29 3.60
C LYS A 31 -23.35 8.38 4.43
N SER A 32 -22.70 9.29 3.74
CA SER A 32 -22.30 10.59 4.27
C SER A 32 -23.36 11.61 3.83
N PRO A 33 -23.58 12.72 4.55
CA PRO A 33 -24.48 13.78 4.13
C PRO A 33 -24.18 14.35 2.73
N GLN A 34 -22.95 14.17 2.26
CA GLN A 34 -22.48 14.64 0.96
C GLN A 34 -22.60 13.58 -0.14
N ASP A 35 -22.88 12.33 0.20
CA ASP A 35 -22.93 11.23 -0.75
C ASP A 35 -24.33 11.10 -1.37
N THR A 36 -24.40 11.12 -2.70
CA THR A 36 -25.64 10.90 -3.45
C THR A 36 -26.01 9.41 -3.53
N ARG A 37 -25.06 8.51 -3.33
CA ARG A 37 -25.24 7.05 -3.41
C ARG A 37 -24.63 6.35 -2.21
N PRO A 38 -25.20 5.22 -1.75
CA PRO A 38 -24.58 4.41 -0.70
C PRO A 38 -23.18 3.96 -1.09
N VAL A 39 -22.27 4.04 -0.15
CA VAL A 39 -20.87 3.61 -0.30
C VAL A 39 -20.66 2.29 0.42
N ASN A 40 -20.11 1.33 -0.29
CA ASN A 40 -19.75 0.01 0.25
C ASN A 40 -18.24 -0.10 0.35
N ARG A 41 -17.73 -0.54 1.48
CA ARG A 41 -16.29 -0.60 1.75
C ARG A 41 -15.89 -1.98 2.27
N LEU A 42 -14.77 -2.47 1.77
CA LEU A 42 -14.08 -3.62 2.32
C LEU A 42 -12.71 -3.17 2.84
N ASN A 43 -12.55 -3.14 4.14
CA ASN A 43 -11.37 -2.60 4.81
C ASN A 43 -10.48 -3.71 5.36
N PHE A 44 -9.16 -3.55 5.19
CA PHE A 44 -8.12 -4.44 5.67
C PHE A 44 -7.29 -3.69 6.70
N TYR A 45 -7.32 -4.14 7.94
CA TYR A 45 -6.68 -3.47 9.08
C TYR A 45 -5.39 -4.16 9.54
N SER A 46 -5.33 -5.48 9.41
CA SER A 46 -4.13 -6.22 9.81
C SER A 46 -3.04 -6.13 8.73
N GLN A 47 -1.78 -6.10 9.16
CA GLN A 47 -0.64 -6.14 8.23
C GLN A 47 -0.63 -7.42 7.39
N LYS A 48 -1.05 -8.54 7.99
CA LYS A 48 -1.18 -9.81 7.31
C LYS A 48 -2.20 -9.74 6.18
N ASP A 49 -3.41 -9.24 6.45
CA ASP A 49 -4.46 -9.15 5.43
C ASP A 49 -4.06 -8.21 4.29
N VAL A 50 -3.42 -7.07 4.63
CA VAL A 50 -2.89 -6.13 3.63
C VAL A 50 -1.83 -6.81 2.76
N HIS A 51 -0.88 -7.51 3.36
CA HIS A 51 0.15 -8.23 2.62
C HIS A 51 -0.45 -9.31 1.71
N ASP A 52 -1.32 -10.15 2.23
CA ASP A 52 -1.94 -11.25 1.49
C ASP A 52 -2.80 -10.74 0.33
N LEU A 53 -3.60 -9.68 0.57
CA LEU A 53 -4.38 -9.01 -0.47
C LEU A 53 -3.49 -8.47 -1.58
N LEU A 54 -2.49 -7.67 -1.21
CA LEU A 54 -1.63 -7.01 -2.19
C LEU A 54 -0.80 -8.02 -2.98
N THR A 55 -0.26 -9.05 -2.35
CA THR A 55 0.49 -10.11 -3.03
C THR A 55 -0.37 -10.83 -4.07
N LYS A 56 -1.62 -11.16 -3.73
CA LYS A 56 -2.55 -11.81 -4.65
C LYS A 56 -3.01 -10.90 -5.78
N CYS A 57 -3.29 -9.63 -5.48
CA CYS A 57 -3.90 -8.71 -6.44
C CYS A 57 -2.87 -7.92 -7.26
N ARG A 58 -1.60 -7.83 -6.82
CA ARG A 58 -0.56 -7.02 -7.47
C ARG A 58 -0.41 -7.29 -8.98
N PRO A 59 -0.43 -8.54 -9.48
CA PRO A 59 -0.32 -8.82 -10.92
C PRO A 59 -1.45 -8.20 -11.75
N HIS A 60 -2.59 -7.91 -11.13
CA HIS A 60 -3.79 -7.37 -11.78
C HIS A 60 -3.91 -5.85 -11.66
N PHE A 61 -3.06 -5.20 -10.84
CA PHE A 61 -3.08 -3.75 -10.70
C PHE A 61 -2.36 -3.06 -11.85
N ARG A 62 -3.10 -2.28 -12.63
CA ARG A 62 -2.54 -1.43 -13.70
C ARG A 62 -2.19 -0.04 -13.18
N MET A 63 -3.18 0.72 -12.72
CA MET A 63 -2.99 2.11 -12.30
C MET A 63 -2.38 2.25 -10.89
N LYS A 64 -2.73 1.36 -9.97
CA LYS A 64 -2.31 1.39 -8.56
C LYS A 64 -1.16 0.43 -8.24
N GLY A 65 -0.47 -0.06 -9.27
CA GLY A 65 0.71 -0.91 -9.10
C GLY A 65 1.79 -0.28 -8.21
N PRO A 66 2.28 0.93 -8.50
CA PRO A 66 3.28 1.59 -7.66
C PRO A 66 2.85 1.76 -6.20
N ASN A 67 1.58 2.13 -5.97
CA ASN A 67 1.04 2.23 -4.62
C ASN A 67 1.03 0.88 -3.88
N ALA A 68 0.71 -0.21 -4.59
CA ALA A 68 0.74 -1.55 -4.01
C ALA A 68 2.17 -1.99 -3.65
N ASP A 69 3.15 -1.71 -4.50
CA ASP A 69 4.56 -2.01 -4.23
C ASP A 69 5.08 -1.25 -3.00
N ILE A 70 4.77 0.05 -2.89
CA ILE A 70 5.10 0.87 -1.72
C ILE A 70 4.48 0.29 -0.44
N LEU A 71 3.20 -0.11 -0.49
CA LEU A 71 2.54 -0.70 0.68
C LEU A 71 3.14 -2.06 1.07
N LEU A 72 3.48 -2.90 0.10
CA LEU A 72 4.15 -4.19 0.37
C LEU A 72 5.50 -3.97 1.05
N GLU A 73 6.30 -3.02 0.57
CA GLU A 73 7.57 -2.67 1.19
C GLU A 73 7.38 -2.14 2.61
N LEU A 74 6.41 -1.22 2.83
CA LEU A 74 6.08 -0.73 4.18
C LEU A 74 5.70 -1.84 5.15
N VAL A 75 4.88 -2.80 4.71
CA VAL A 75 4.48 -3.94 5.54
C VAL A 75 5.68 -4.82 5.88
N ARG A 76 6.56 -5.10 4.91
CA ARG A 76 7.80 -5.87 5.12
C ARG A 76 8.73 -5.19 6.12
N ILE A 77 8.98 -3.88 5.96
CA ILE A 77 9.80 -3.12 6.92
C ILE A 77 9.21 -3.18 8.32
N LYS A 78 7.90 -2.96 8.47
CA LYS A 78 7.25 -3.02 9.79
C LYS A 78 7.32 -4.39 10.42
N LYS A 79 7.21 -5.45 9.64
CA LYS A 79 7.21 -6.83 10.14
C LYS A 79 8.60 -7.31 10.56
N GLY A 80 9.61 -7.10 9.72
CA GLY A 80 10.94 -7.69 9.90
C GLY A 80 12.05 -6.72 10.29
N PHE A 81 11.95 -5.46 9.86
CA PHE A 81 13.07 -4.52 9.89
C PHE A 81 12.83 -3.25 10.70
N LYS A 82 11.74 -3.16 11.46
CA LYS A 82 11.34 -1.94 12.21
C LYS A 82 12.44 -1.38 13.11
N LYS A 83 13.29 -2.24 13.66
CA LYS A 83 14.38 -1.86 14.59
C LYS A 83 15.67 -1.46 13.88
N GLN A 84 15.75 -1.63 12.56
CA GLN A 84 16.96 -1.27 11.80
C GLN A 84 17.12 0.26 11.71
N PRO A 85 18.35 0.79 11.80
CA PRO A 85 18.59 2.23 11.77
C PRO A 85 18.03 2.93 10.52
N TRP A 86 18.10 2.27 9.37
CA TRP A 86 17.63 2.79 8.09
C TRP A 86 16.09 2.76 7.92
N ALA A 87 15.39 1.92 8.70
CA ALA A 87 13.96 1.65 8.48
C ALA A 87 13.09 2.90 8.61
N LYS A 88 13.36 3.78 9.59
CA LYS A 88 12.59 5.02 9.81
C LYS A 88 12.72 5.97 8.61
N GLY A 89 13.93 6.17 8.12
CA GLY A 89 14.20 7.02 6.94
C GLY A 89 13.48 6.48 5.71
N ARG A 90 13.64 5.17 5.45
CA ARG A 90 13.00 4.54 4.29
C ARG A 90 11.48 4.58 4.35
N MET A 91 10.86 4.35 5.50
CA MET A 91 9.41 4.52 5.65
C MET A 91 8.97 5.96 5.35
N GLY A 92 9.74 6.97 5.77
CA GLY A 92 9.48 8.37 5.43
C GLY A 92 9.49 8.62 3.91
N GLU A 93 10.49 8.10 3.20
CA GLU A 93 10.56 8.17 1.72
C GLU A 93 9.36 7.49 1.05
N LEU A 94 8.99 6.31 1.51
CA LEU A 94 7.84 5.57 1.00
C LEU A 94 6.52 6.31 1.21
N PHE A 95 6.35 7.01 2.33
CA PHE A 95 5.19 7.87 2.56
C PHE A 95 5.15 9.06 1.59
N LYS A 96 6.29 9.69 1.32
CA LYS A 96 6.39 10.77 0.32
C LYS A 96 6.01 10.26 -1.08
N LEU A 97 6.56 9.13 -1.50
CA LEU A 97 6.20 8.48 -2.77
C LEU A 97 4.72 8.13 -2.85
N MET A 98 4.15 7.57 -1.79
CA MET A 98 2.72 7.26 -1.74
C MET A 98 1.86 8.52 -1.91
N LYS A 99 2.23 9.61 -1.24
CA LYS A 99 1.55 10.90 -1.34
C LYS A 99 1.63 11.43 -2.76
N TYR A 100 2.80 11.40 -3.37
CA TYR A 100 3.01 11.80 -4.75
C TYR A 100 2.14 11.00 -5.72
N HIS A 101 2.19 9.65 -5.68
CA HIS A 101 1.39 8.80 -6.57
C HIS A 101 -0.13 8.96 -6.39
N ASN A 102 -0.57 9.34 -5.20
CA ASN A 102 -2.00 9.59 -4.97
C ASN A 102 -2.49 10.92 -5.52
N HIS A 103 -1.61 11.91 -5.68
CA HIS A 103 -2.00 13.29 -6.00
C HIS A 103 -1.31 13.85 -7.23
N ARG A 104 -0.45 13.10 -7.93
CA ARG A 104 0.34 13.58 -9.08
C ARG A 104 -0.52 14.19 -10.21
N ASP A 105 -1.74 13.71 -10.36
CA ASP A 105 -2.67 14.19 -11.40
C ASP A 105 -3.53 15.37 -10.90
N ASN A 106 -3.35 15.81 -9.66
CA ASN A 106 -4.06 16.94 -9.09
C ASN A 106 -3.20 18.21 -9.14
N VAL A 107 -3.44 19.04 -10.14
CA VAL A 107 -2.68 20.31 -10.37
C VAL A 107 -2.74 21.32 -9.23
N ASN A 108 -3.76 21.20 -8.36
CA ASN A 108 -3.94 22.10 -7.20
C ASN A 108 -3.36 21.53 -5.90
N PHE A 109 -2.71 20.37 -5.95
CA PHE A 109 -2.17 19.76 -4.75
C PHE A 109 -0.81 20.38 -4.39
N ASP A 110 -0.71 20.92 -3.19
CA ASP A 110 0.54 21.51 -2.68
C ASP A 110 1.44 20.40 -2.09
N PHE A 111 2.40 19.96 -2.88
CA PHE A 111 3.38 18.95 -2.46
C PHE A 111 4.37 19.50 -1.43
N SER A 112 4.65 20.82 -1.41
CA SER A 112 5.59 21.41 -0.47
C SER A 112 5.11 21.32 0.98
N ALA A 113 3.79 21.34 1.20
CA ALA A 113 3.19 21.16 2.52
C ALA A 113 3.51 19.79 3.16
N PHE A 114 3.97 18.81 2.36
CA PHE A 114 4.36 17.47 2.81
C PHE A 114 5.88 17.24 2.71
N ASP A 115 6.67 18.31 2.57
CA ASP A 115 8.12 18.20 2.40
C ASP A 115 8.49 17.28 1.21
N ILE A 116 7.74 17.42 0.11
CA ILE A 116 7.96 16.70 -1.14
C ILE A 116 8.55 17.66 -2.15
N ASP A 117 9.82 17.44 -2.44
CA ASP A 117 10.53 18.06 -3.54
C ASP A 117 10.38 17.19 -4.80
N LEU A 118 9.79 17.76 -5.86
CA LEU A 118 9.49 17.01 -7.08
C LEU A 118 10.77 16.56 -7.81
N ASP A 119 11.87 17.31 -7.69
CA ASP A 119 13.14 16.92 -8.30
C ASP A 119 13.77 15.71 -7.60
N SER A 120 13.52 15.57 -6.28
CA SER A 120 13.99 14.41 -5.52
C SER A 120 13.13 13.16 -5.73
N ILE A 121 11.86 13.30 -6.12
CA ILE A 121 10.95 12.19 -6.34
C ILE A 121 11.42 11.29 -7.48
N SER A 122 11.92 11.86 -8.59
CA SER A 122 12.45 11.07 -9.71
C SER A 122 13.58 10.14 -9.28
N LYS A 123 14.47 10.63 -8.41
CA LYS A 123 15.57 9.83 -7.83
C LYS A 123 15.05 8.72 -6.91
N LEU A 124 14.02 9.02 -6.11
CA LEU A 124 13.38 8.03 -5.25
C LEU A 124 12.64 6.96 -6.07
N GLU A 125 11.99 7.33 -7.18
CA GLU A 125 11.34 6.39 -8.09
C GLU A 125 12.34 5.49 -8.81
N GLU A 126 13.44 6.04 -9.31
CA GLU A 126 14.51 5.27 -9.93
C GLU A 126 15.13 4.27 -8.94
N ASN A 127 15.41 4.71 -7.73
CA ASN A 127 15.93 3.85 -6.67
C ASN A 127 14.94 2.77 -6.23
N SER A 128 13.62 3.05 -6.30
CA SER A 128 12.59 2.08 -5.92
C SER A 128 12.30 1.05 -7.01
N LYS A 129 12.49 1.39 -8.28
CA LYS A 129 12.30 0.43 -9.40
C LYS A 129 13.32 -0.68 -9.45
N MET A 130 14.51 -0.47 -8.90
CA MET A 130 15.62 -1.38 -9.17
C MET A 130 16.07 -2.27 -8.01
N SER A 131 15.78 -1.97 -6.75
CA SER A 131 16.68 -2.58 -5.77
C SER A 131 16.12 -2.92 -4.39
N TRP A 132 15.02 -2.32 -3.94
CA TRP A 132 14.59 -2.53 -2.54
C TRP A 132 13.89 -3.86 -2.32
N MET A 133 13.12 -4.35 -3.29
CA MET A 133 12.55 -5.69 -3.22
C MET A 133 13.66 -6.74 -3.27
N ASP A 134 14.63 -6.58 -4.17
CA ASP A 134 15.80 -7.46 -4.29
C ASP A 134 16.76 -7.35 -3.08
N LYS A 135 16.85 -6.15 -2.47
CA LYS A 135 17.62 -5.97 -1.22
C LYS A 135 16.90 -6.59 -0.04
N LEU A 136 15.60 -6.38 0.12
CA LEU A 136 14.84 -7.00 1.19
C LEU A 136 14.83 -8.52 1.07
N GLU A 137 14.72 -9.05 -0.14
CA GLU A 137 14.81 -10.50 -0.38
C GLU A 137 16.22 -11.04 -0.09
N ARG A 138 17.28 -10.29 -0.43
CA ARG A 138 18.65 -10.62 -0.06
C ARG A 138 18.89 -10.54 1.44
N ASP A 139 18.39 -9.50 2.09
CA ASP A 139 18.54 -9.31 3.53
C ASP A 139 17.72 -10.34 4.32
N ASP A 140 16.55 -10.74 3.82
CA ASP A 140 15.77 -11.87 4.35
C ASP A 140 16.55 -13.18 4.21
N ALA A 141 17.18 -13.44 3.08
CA ALA A 141 18.00 -14.63 2.86
C ALA A 141 19.24 -14.64 3.76
N LEU A 142 19.90 -13.50 3.94
CA LEU A 142 21.06 -13.36 4.84
C LEU A 142 20.68 -13.54 6.31
N ASN A 143 19.52 -13.02 6.74
CA ASN A 143 19.03 -13.23 8.09
C ASN A 143 18.63 -14.68 8.37
N LEU A 144 18.09 -15.38 7.37
CA LEU A 144 17.79 -16.82 7.47
C LEU A 144 19.06 -17.68 7.60
N ILE A 145 20.17 -17.26 6.95
CA ILE A 145 21.47 -17.92 7.05
C ILE A 145 22.15 -17.59 8.40
N GLY A 146 21.98 -16.35 8.90
CA GLY A 146 22.59 -15.90 10.17
C GLY A 146 21.93 -16.48 11.43
N VAL A 147 20.68 -16.87 11.38
CA VAL A 147 19.96 -17.51 12.51
C VAL A 147 20.38 -18.97 12.73
N ASN A 148 21.02 -19.60 11.75
CA ASN A 148 21.50 -20.97 11.88
C ASN A 148 22.94 -21.08 12.39
N ASN A 149 23.61 -19.97 12.73
CA ASN A 149 25.00 -19.94 13.22
C ASN A 149 25.15 -19.44 14.67
N THR A 150 24.09 -19.42 15.42
CA THR A 150 24.10 -19.28 16.88
C THR A 150 23.29 -20.42 17.49
#